data_7c111aa72a4ddd2a7c61ab81c452f3d8
#
_entry.id   7c111aa72a4ddd2a7c61ab81c452f3d8
#
_cell.length_a   1.000
_cell.length_b   1.000
_cell.length_c   1.000
_cell.angle_alpha   90.00
_cell.angle_beta   90.00
_cell.angle_gamma   90.00
#
_symmetry.space_group_name_H-M   'P 1'
#
loop_
_entity.id
_entity.type
_entity.pdbx_description
1 polymer ?
#
loop_
_entity_poly.entity_id
_entity_poly.type
_entity_poly.pdbx_seq_one_letter_code
_entity_poly.pdbx_strand_id
1 'polypeptide(L)'
;MDRGEADNMNADRREMTDTCLIVSGGPTDRKFAAGFVKNRKYPYVIAVDAGLAVCEELGLVPDLAVGDFDTFGLERMEELKKEEGWATDVHKPEKDETDTDLAVRSALRAGFHTAHVLGATGGRLDHELSNIHLMRAAKDAGLFMEIYDAKNRIFLLTP
;
A
#
# COMPACT_ATOMS: atom_id res chain seq x y z
N MET A 1 -21.70 1.54 24.71
CA MET A 1 -21.11 0.87 23.55
C MET A 1 -22.10 -0.19 23.10
N ASP A 2 -22.61 0.00 21.93
CA ASP A 2 -23.59 -0.90 21.34
C ASP A 2 -22.86 -2.20 20.91
N ARG A 3 -23.49 -3.35 21.14
CA ARG A 3 -22.92 -4.67 20.77
C ARG A 3 -22.59 -4.77 19.27
N GLY A 4 -23.27 -3.98 18.42
CA GLY A 4 -23.03 -3.93 16.98
C GLY A 4 -21.69 -3.30 16.57
N GLU A 5 -21.19 -2.32 17.34
CA GLU A 5 -19.89 -1.69 17.05
C GLU A 5 -18.70 -2.57 17.45
N ALA A 6 -18.85 -3.34 18.54
CA ALA A 6 -17.81 -4.27 18.99
C ALA A 6 -17.67 -5.48 18.06
N ASP A 7 -18.77 -5.98 17.50
CA ASP A 7 -18.74 -7.10 16.53
C ASP A 7 -18.16 -6.65 15.18
N ASN A 8 -18.43 -5.43 14.75
CA ASN A 8 -17.87 -4.88 13.50
C ASN A 8 -16.37 -4.59 13.63
N MET A 9 -15.89 -4.13 14.80
CA MET A 9 -14.45 -3.95 15.08
C MET A 9 -13.70 -5.28 15.16
N ASN A 10 -14.35 -6.36 15.56
CA ASN A 10 -13.74 -7.68 15.67
C ASN A 10 -13.70 -8.41 14.31
N ALA A 11 -14.67 -8.14 13.43
CA ALA A 11 -14.65 -8.62 12.05
C ALA A 11 -13.53 -7.95 11.23
N ASP A 12 -13.36 -6.63 11.36
CA ASP A 12 -12.28 -5.88 10.70
C ASP A 12 -10.88 -6.35 11.18
N ARG A 13 -10.74 -6.73 12.45
CA ARG A 13 -9.50 -7.29 12.98
C ARG A 13 -9.16 -8.69 12.48
N ARG A 14 -10.15 -9.51 12.13
CA ARG A 14 -9.93 -10.89 11.63
C ARG A 14 -9.50 -10.92 10.17
N GLU A 15 -10.02 -10.00 9.37
CA GLU A 15 -9.68 -9.89 7.96
C GLU A 15 -8.27 -9.33 7.74
N MET A 16 -7.74 -8.54 8.70
CA MET A 16 -6.43 -7.88 8.56
C MET A 16 -5.22 -8.83 8.66
N THR A 17 -5.36 -10.05 9.15
CA THR A 17 -4.26 -11.02 9.19
C THR A 17 -3.77 -11.40 7.80
N ASP A 18 -4.63 -11.34 6.78
CA ASP A 18 -4.36 -11.65 5.37
C ASP A 18 -4.22 -10.40 4.49
N THR A 19 -4.24 -9.21 5.11
CA THR A 19 -4.26 -7.93 4.42
C THR A 19 -2.95 -7.19 4.62
N CYS A 20 -2.28 -6.82 3.55
CA CYS A 20 -1.14 -5.90 3.57
C CYS A 20 -1.56 -4.46 3.25
N LEU A 21 -0.72 -3.50 3.63
CA LEU A 21 -0.84 -2.10 3.23
C LEU A 21 0.19 -1.79 2.15
N ILE A 22 -0.25 -1.21 1.05
CA ILE A 22 0.61 -0.63 0.01
C ILE A 22 0.42 0.88 0.05
N VAL A 23 1.50 1.63 0.26
CA VAL A 23 1.50 3.09 0.21
C VAL A 23 2.21 3.51 -1.07
N SER A 24 1.43 3.88 -2.08
CA SER A 24 1.93 4.28 -3.39
C SER A 24 2.38 5.75 -3.41
N GLY A 25 3.14 6.13 -4.42
CA GLY A 25 3.79 7.44 -4.51
C GLY A 25 2.91 8.61 -4.98
N GLY A 26 1.62 8.39 -5.22
CA GLY A 26 0.69 9.45 -5.61
C GLY A 26 0.27 10.36 -4.45
N PRO A 27 -0.48 11.43 -4.74
CA PRO A 27 -0.99 12.34 -3.73
C PRO A 27 -1.77 11.62 -2.65
N THR A 28 -1.50 11.96 -1.40
CA THR A 28 -2.14 11.33 -0.24
C THR A 28 -2.57 12.40 0.75
N ASP A 29 -3.85 12.45 1.09
CA ASP A 29 -4.36 13.26 2.19
C ASP A 29 -3.84 12.70 3.52
N ARG A 30 -2.96 13.44 4.19
CA ARG A 30 -2.28 12.99 5.41
C ARG A 30 -3.22 12.78 6.58
N LYS A 31 -4.26 13.63 6.70
CA LYS A 31 -5.25 13.53 7.76
C LYS A 31 -6.11 12.27 7.59
N PHE A 32 -6.55 12.02 6.36
CA PHE A 32 -7.27 10.79 6.03
C PHE A 32 -6.40 9.55 6.28
N ALA A 33 -5.19 9.53 5.74
CA ALA A 33 -4.27 8.39 5.86
C ALA A 33 -3.95 8.09 7.33
N ALA A 34 -3.67 9.11 8.16
CA ALA A 34 -3.43 8.92 9.58
C ALA A 34 -4.65 8.30 10.29
N GLY A 35 -5.85 8.78 10.00
CA GLY A 35 -7.09 8.19 10.53
C GLY A 35 -7.32 6.77 10.05
N PHE A 36 -7.01 6.51 8.77
CA PHE A 36 -7.18 5.19 8.16
C PHE A 36 -6.29 4.13 8.80
N VAL A 37 -5.03 4.43 9.09
CA VAL A 37 -4.09 3.47 9.66
C VAL A 37 -4.14 3.37 11.18
N LYS A 38 -4.69 4.38 11.88
CA LYS A 38 -4.66 4.49 13.35
C LYS A 38 -5.17 3.26 14.08
N ASN A 39 -6.26 2.66 13.60
CA ASN A 39 -6.92 1.51 14.24
C ASN A 39 -6.69 0.19 13.48
N ARG A 40 -5.83 0.21 12.46
CA ARG A 40 -5.50 -0.94 11.62
C ARG A 40 -4.05 -1.33 11.85
N LYS A 41 -3.84 -2.58 12.23
CA LYS A 41 -2.49 -3.14 12.37
C LYS A 41 -2.25 -4.05 11.17
N TYR A 42 -1.51 -3.55 10.22
CA TYR A 42 -1.12 -4.34 9.07
C TYR A 42 0.07 -5.23 9.42
N PRO A 43 0.00 -6.54 9.13
CA PRO A 43 1.11 -7.46 9.34
C PRO A 43 2.26 -7.23 8.34
N TYR A 44 1.99 -6.51 7.25
CA TYR A 44 2.98 -6.20 6.22
C TYR A 44 2.67 -4.87 5.54
N VAL A 45 3.68 -4.02 5.44
CA VAL A 45 3.58 -2.70 4.84
C VAL A 45 4.60 -2.57 3.71
N ILE A 46 4.14 -2.19 2.53
CA ILE A 46 4.98 -1.93 1.36
C ILE A 46 4.91 -0.44 1.02
N ALA A 47 6.05 0.22 0.98
CA ALA A 47 6.16 1.58 0.49
C ALA A 47 6.66 1.59 -0.95
N VAL A 48 6.04 2.40 -1.81
CA VAL A 48 6.37 2.53 -3.22
C VAL A 48 6.82 3.95 -3.50
N ASP A 49 8.05 4.15 -3.92
CA ASP A 49 8.65 5.46 -4.26
C ASP A 49 8.37 6.54 -3.19
N ALA A 50 7.70 7.63 -3.59
CA ALA A 50 7.34 8.72 -2.70
C ALA A 50 6.38 8.31 -1.56
N GLY A 51 5.76 7.13 -1.62
CA GLY A 51 4.99 6.53 -0.53
C GLY A 51 5.83 6.27 0.73
N LEU A 52 7.14 6.16 0.57
CA LEU A 52 8.07 6.02 1.69
C LEU A 52 8.04 7.25 2.63
N ALA A 53 7.98 8.47 2.06
CA ALA A 53 7.83 9.69 2.83
C ALA A 53 6.49 9.74 3.58
N VAL A 54 5.43 9.22 2.96
CA VAL A 54 4.12 9.10 3.62
C VAL A 54 4.19 8.15 4.81
N CYS A 55 4.84 7.00 4.66
CA CYS A 55 5.05 6.05 5.76
C CYS A 55 5.81 6.71 6.91
N GLU A 56 6.91 7.42 6.63
CA GLU A 56 7.69 8.15 7.64
C GLU A 56 6.82 9.16 8.41
N GLU A 57 6.05 9.99 7.71
CA GLU A 57 5.14 10.96 8.32
C GLU A 57 4.03 10.33 9.18
N LEU A 58 3.58 9.14 8.80
CA LEU A 58 2.55 8.38 9.52
C LEU A 58 3.12 7.52 10.68
N GLY A 59 4.44 7.49 10.85
CA GLY A 59 5.10 6.62 11.82
C GLY A 59 4.97 5.13 11.49
N LEU A 60 4.80 4.80 10.21
CA LEU A 60 4.78 3.42 9.71
C LEU A 60 6.19 3.01 9.31
N VAL A 61 6.61 1.84 9.76
CA VAL A 61 7.85 1.20 9.32
C VAL A 61 7.50 0.20 8.23
N PRO A 62 7.87 0.44 6.96
CA PRO A 62 7.64 -0.52 5.90
C PRO A 62 8.49 -1.78 6.08
N ASP A 63 7.90 -2.93 5.82
CA ASP A 63 8.61 -4.20 5.70
C ASP A 63 9.36 -4.30 4.38
N LEU A 64 8.86 -3.62 3.35
CA LEU A 64 9.46 -3.57 2.02
C LEU A 64 9.32 -2.18 1.41
N ALA A 65 10.38 -1.69 0.79
CA ALA A 65 10.36 -0.47 -0.03
C ALA A 65 10.71 -0.84 -1.48
N VAL A 66 9.86 -0.42 -2.42
CA VAL A 66 9.94 -0.71 -3.86
C VAL A 66 10.05 0.58 -4.65
N GLY A 67 10.91 0.63 -5.63
CA GLY A 67 11.09 1.77 -6.53
C GLY A 67 12.54 2.15 -6.75
N ASP A 68 12.78 3.21 -7.52
CA ASP A 68 14.11 3.76 -7.77
C ASP A 68 14.54 4.81 -6.73
N PHE A 69 13.58 5.33 -5.96
CA PHE A 69 13.77 6.32 -4.89
C PHE A 69 14.43 7.63 -5.31
N ASP A 70 14.36 7.99 -6.57
CA ASP A 70 14.93 9.24 -7.11
C ASP A 70 14.41 10.47 -6.34
N THR A 71 13.16 10.46 -5.90
CA THR A 71 12.50 11.55 -5.16
C THR A 71 12.84 11.57 -3.68
N PHE A 72 13.10 10.41 -3.06
CA PHE A 72 13.34 10.29 -1.62
C PHE A 72 14.81 10.48 -1.24
N GLY A 73 15.73 10.17 -2.16
CA GLY A 73 17.17 10.21 -1.95
C GLY A 73 17.72 8.90 -1.37
N LEU A 74 18.74 8.38 -2.05
CA LEU A 74 19.41 7.12 -1.65
C LEU A 74 20.04 7.21 -0.26
N GLU A 75 20.56 8.38 0.11
CA GLU A 75 21.19 8.58 1.44
C GLU A 75 20.19 8.43 2.57
N ARG A 76 19.00 9.06 2.44
CA ARG A 76 17.95 8.93 3.47
C ARG A 76 17.45 7.51 3.58
N MET A 77 17.36 6.79 2.47
CA MET A 77 16.95 5.40 2.46
C MET A 77 17.97 4.49 3.15
N GLU A 78 19.27 4.74 2.96
CA GLU A 78 20.32 3.98 3.65
C GLU A 78 20.35 4.25 5.15
N GLU A 79 20.05 5.49 5.57
CA GLU A 79 19.87 5.82 6.99
C GLU A 79 18.74 5.03 7.62
N LEU A 80 17.56 5.05 7.00
CA LEU A 80 16.39 4.32 7.47
C LEU A 80 16.60 2.79 7.52
N LYS A 81 17.33 2.24 6.55
CA LYS A 81 17.75 0.83 6.59
C LYS A 81 18.58 0.50 7.83
N LYS A 82 19.51 1.37 8.18
CA LYS A 82 20.40 1.16 9.32
C LYS A 82 19.68 1.35 10.65
N GLU A 83 18.79 2.34 10.73
CA GLU A 83 18.08 2.68 11.96
C GLU A 83 16.93 1.71 12.27
N GLU A 84 16.22 1.24 11.26
CA GLU A 84 14.97 0.49 11.43
C GLU A 84 14.97 -0.92 10.82
N GLY A 85 16.06 -1.32 10.17
CA GLY A 85 16.21 -2.69 9.64
C GLY A 85 15.31 -3.02 8.45
N TRP A 86 14.95 -2.02 7.63
CA TRP A 86 14.05 -2.21 6.50
C TRP A 86 14.63 -3.11 5.42
N ALA A 87 13.80 -4.01 4.90
CA ALA A 87 14.11 -4.71 3.66
C ALA A 87 13.79 -3.78 2.48
N THR A 88 14.77 -3.52 1.62
CA THR A 88 14.57 -2.74 0.41
C THR A 88 14.80 -3.61 -0.79
N ASP A 89 13.82 -3.67 -1.65
CA ASP A 89 13.94 -4.25 -2.96
C ASP A 89 14.05 -3.09 -3.97
N VAL A 90 15.30 -2.72 -4.30
CA VAL A 90 15.59 -1.71 -5.31
C VAL A 90 15.51 -2.39 -6.66
N HIS A 91 14.32 -2.69 -7.12
CA HIS A 91 14.11 -3.14 -8.48
C HIS A 91 13.87 -1.96 -9.40
N LYS A 92 14.70 -1.88 -10.46
CA LYS A 92 14.31 -1.09 -11.64
C LYS A 92 13.20 -1.87 -12.32
N PRO A 93 12.02 -1.26 -12.54
CA PRO A 93 10.95 -1.93 -13.24
C PRO A 93 11.42 -2.36 -14.63
N GLU A 94 11.05 -3.55 -15.06
CA GLU A 94 11.15 -3.92 -16.46
C GLU A 94 10.26 -2.98 -17.27
N LYS A 95 10.56 -2.80 -18.58
CA LYS A 95 10.03 -1.71 -19.43
C LYS A 95 8.52 -1.46 -19.38
N ASP A 96 7.72 -2.44 -18.94
CA ASP A 96 6.26 -2.41 -18.95
C ASP A 96 5.63 -2.52 -17.54
N GLU A 97 6.44 -2.56 -16.48
CA GLU A 97 5.97 -2.70 -15.10
C GLU A 97 5.98 -1.36 -14.37
N THR A 98 4.92 -1.08 -13.62
CA THR A 98 4.91 0.04 -12.66
C THR A 98 5.46 -0.43 -11.31
N ASP A 99 5.95 0.50 -10.49
CA ASP A 99 6.41 0.19 -9.14
C ASP A 99 5.26 -0.36 -8.26
N THR A 100 4.02 0.07 -8.51
CA THR A 100 2.84 -0.48 -7.86
C THR A 100 2.58 -1.94 -8.28
N ASP A 101 2.83 -2.30 -9.53
CA ASP A 101 2.77 -3.69 -10.00
C ASP A 101 3.80 -4.58 -9.27
N LEU A 102 5.03 -4.09 -9.10
CA LEU A 102 6.05 -4.78 -8.31
C LEU A 102 5.62 -4.96 -6.85
N ALA A 103 5.00 -3.95 -6.25
CA ALA A 103 4.47 -4.04 -4.89
C ALA A 103 3.37 -5.11 -4.77
N VAL A 104 2.46 -5.19 -5.74
CA VAL A 104 1.41 -6.22 -5.82
C VAL A 104 2.03 -7.62 -5.91
N ARG A 105 3.02 -7.81 -6.76
CA ARG A 105 3.72 -9.10 -6.88
C ARG A 105 4.46 -9.47 -5.60
N SER A 106 5.04 -8.47 -4.92
CA SER A 106 5.73 -8.69 -3.63
C SER A 106 4.75 -9.10 -2.54
N ALA A 107 3.57 -8.48 -2.48
CA ALA A 107 2.50 -8.88 -1.58
C ALA A 107 2.06 -10.33 -1.80
N LEU A 108 1.86 -10.73 -3.06
CA LEU A 108 1.53 -12.11 -3.43
C LEU A 108 2.63 -13.11 -3.02
N ARG A 109 3.91 -12.78 -3.25
CA ARG A 109 5.04 -13.62 -2.83
C ARG A 109 5.13 -13.76 -1.31
N ALA A 110 4.73 -12.72 -0.59
CA ALA A 110 4.67 -12.74 0.87
C ALA A 110 3.44 -13.50 1.42
N GLY A 111 2.55 -13.98 0.55
CA GLY A 111 1.41 -14.82 0.90
C GLY A 111 0.14 -14.06 1.26
N PHE A 112 0.04 -12.77 0.94
CA PHE A 112 -1.16 -11.98 1.17
C PHE A 112 -2.19 -12.17 0.06
N HIS A 113 -3.47 -12.12 0.43
CA HIS A 113 -4.59 -12.25 -0.50
C HIS A 113 -5.43 -10.98 -0.61
N THR A 114 -5.19 -10.01 0.26
CA THR A 114 -5.82 -8.69 0.22
C THR A 114 -4.78 -7.59 0.38
N ALA A 115 -4.93 -6.50 -0.37
CA ALA A 115 -4.11 -5.30 -0.24
C ALA A 115 -5.00 -4.06 -0.13
N HIS A 116 -4.80 -3.28 0.91
CA HIS A 116 -5.28 -1.91 0.98
C HIS A 116 -4.23 -0.98 0.38
N VAL A 117 -4.62 -0.11 -0.52
CA VAL A 117 -3.71 0.76 -1.26
C VAL A 117 -4.05 2.23 -1.01
N LEU A 118 -3.08 2.98 -0.53
CA LEU A 118 -3.13 4.44 -0.39
C LEU A 118 -2.23 5.10 -1.45
N GLY A 119 -2.52 6.36 -1.81
CA GLY A 119 -1.68 7.11 -2.74
C GLY A 119 -1.73 6.63 -4.19
N ALA A 120 -2.78 5.93 -4.59
CA ALA A 120 -2.96 5.42 -5.96
C ALA A 120 -3.87 6.28 -6.83
N THR A 121 -4.42 7.36 -6.28
CA THR A 121 -5.38 8.27 -6.93
C THR A 121 -5.01 9.74 -6.73
N GLY A 122 -5.69 10.65 -7.43
CA GLY A 122 -5.59 12.10 -7.21
C GLY A 122 -4.38 12.78 -7.86
N GLY A 123 -3.62 12.07 -8.68
CA GLY A 123 -2.47 12.62 -9.41
C GLY A 123 -2.70 12.62 -10.92
N ARG A 124 -1.74 12.08 -11.66
CA ARG A 124 -1.86 11.89 -13.11
C ARG A 124 -2.92 10.85 -13.43
N LEU A 125 -3.85 11.20 -14.30
CA LEU A 125 -4.96 10.33 -14.70
C LEU A 125 -4.48 8.99 -15.31
N ASP A 126 -3.40 9.01 -16.08
CA ASP A 126 -2.83 7.80 -16.68
C ASP A 126 -2.31 6.81 -15.62
N HIS A 127 -1.66 7.29 -14.56
CA HIS A 127 -1.24 6.46 -13.44
C HIS A 127 -2.44 5.93 -12.64
N GLU A 128 -3.47 6.75 -12.44
CA GLU A 128 -4.69 6.36 -11.75
C GLU A 128 -5.42 5.24 -12.50
N LEU A 129 -5.59 5.40 -13.82
CA LEU A 129 -6.16 4.36 -14.67
C LEU A 129 -5.31 3.09 -14.68
N SER A 130 -3.98 3.21 -14.72
CA SER A 130 -3.08 2.06 -14.63
C SER A 130 -3.27 1.28 -13.33
N ASN A 131 -3.39 1.97 -12.19
CA ASN A 131 -3.67 1.34 -10.90
C ASN A 131 -5.03 0.63 -10.88
N ILE A 132 -6.05 1.22 -11.51
CA ILE A 132 -7.38 0.58 -11.62
C ILE A 132 -7.31 -0.67 -12.51
N HIS A 133 -6.61 -0.61 -13.64
CA HIS A 133 -6.41 -1.80 -14.48
C HIS A 133 -5.62 -2.90 -13.78
N LEU A 134 -4.62 -2.51 -12.99
CA LEU A 134 -3.83 -3.46 -12.20
C LEU A 134 -4.68 -4.29 -11.23
N MET A 135 -5.78 -3.72 -10.72
CA MET A 135 -6.70 -4.43 -9.81
C MET A 135 -7.23 -5.73 -10.44
N ARG A 136 -7.47 -5.75 -11.76
CA ARG A 136 -7.95 -6.95 -12.45
C ARG A 136 -6.84 -8.01 -12.51
N ALA A 137 -5.64 -7.61 -12.91
CA ALA A 137 -4.50 -8.52 -12.97
C ALA A 137 -4.13 -9.06 -11.58
N ALA A 138 -4.15 -8.21 -10.56
CA ALA A 138 -3.92 -8.60 -9.18
C ALA A 138 -4.93 -9.66 -8.71
N LYS A 139 -6.23 -9.43 -9.00
CA LYS A 139 -7.29 -10.38 -8.66
C LYS A 139 -7.12 -11.72 -9.36
N ASP A 140 -6.83 -11.71 -10.67
CA ASP A 140 -6.61 -12.94 -11.44
C ASP A 140 -5.38 -13.72 -10.91
N ALA A 141 -4.42 -13.02 -10.29
CA ALA A 141 -3.26 -13.60 -9.62
C ALA A 141 -3.51 -14.00 -8.15
N GLY A 142 -4.68 -13.70 -7.58
CA GLY A 142 -5.08 -14.10 -6.23
C GLY A 142 -4.97 -13.01 -5.15
N LEU A 143 -4.75 -11.72 -5.53
CA LEU A 143 -4.73 -10.59 -4.61
C LEU A 143 -5.91 -9.65 -4.86
N PHE A 144 -6.79 -9.52 -3.88
CA PHE A 144 -7.88 -8.56 -3.93
C PHE A 144 -7.39 -7.18 -3.50
N MET A 145 -7.36 -6.22 -4.42
CA MET A 145 -6.94 -4.85 -4.14
C MET A 145 -8.14 -3.96 -3.81
N GLU A 146 -7.97 -3.14 -2.80
CA GLU A 146 -8.88 -2.04 -2.47
C GLU A 146 -8.08 -0.74 -2.40
N ILE A 147 -8.43 0.23 -3.23
CA ILE A 147 -7.79 1.55 -3.25
C ILE A 147 -8.63 2.51 -2.41
N TYR A 148 -7.97 3.24 -1.54
CA TYR A 148 -8.61 4.21 -0.65
C TYR A 148 -7.99 5.59 -0.80
N ASP A 149 -8.84 6.59 -0.84
CA ASP A 149 -8.49 7.99 -0.63
C ASP A 149 -9.54 8.69 0.24
N ALA A 150 -9.38 9.99 0.51
CA ALA A 150 -10.29 10.74 1.38
C ALA A 150 -11.76 10.78 0.92
N LYS A 151 -12.03 10.44 -0.34
CA LYS A 151 -13.36 10.54 -0.96
C LYS A 151 -13.85 9.23 -1.53
N ASN A 152 -12.96 8.27 -1.78
CA ASN A 152 -13.26 7.08 -2.55
C ASN A 152 -12.77 5.80 -1.87
N ARG A 153 -13.52 4.73 -2.08
CA ARG A 153 -13.10 3.35 -1.94
C ARG A 153 -13.35 2.66 -3.28
N ILE A 154 -12.32 2.17 -3.92
CA ILE A 154 -12.38 1.54 -5.23
C ILE A 154 -12.03 0.07 -5.08
N PHE A 155 -12.89 -0.82 -5.56
CA PHE A 155 -12.67 -2.26 -5.55
C PHE A 155 -13.43 -2.91 -6.70
N LEU A 156 -13.02 -4.11 -7.10
CA LEU A 156 -13.69 -4.86 -8.16
C LEU A 156 -14.87 -5.65 -7.58
N LEU A 157 -16.04 -5.45 -8.18
CA LEU A 157 -17.16 -6.35 -7.99
C LEU A 157 -16.97 -7.61 -8.83
N THR A 158 -17.26 -8.75 -8.24
CA THR A 158 -17.29 -10.04 -8.95
C THR A 158 -18.70 -10.54 -9.00
N PRO A 159 -19.11 -11.11 -10.14
CA PRO A 159 -20.41 -11.78 -10.22
C PRO A 159 -20.47 -12.96 -9.24
#